data_fe4000bdc62f4ae45ebe6877b9f9f13f
#
_entry.id   fe4000bdc62f4ae45ebe6877b9f9f13f
#
_cell.length_a   1.000
_cell.length_b   1.000
_cell.length_c   1.000
_cell.angle_alpha   90.00
_cell.angle_beta   90.00
_cell.angle_gamma   90.00
#
_symmetry.space_group_name_H-M   'P 1'
#
loop_
_entity.id
_entity.type
_entity.pdbx_description
1 polymer ?
#
loop_
_entity_poly.entity_id
_entity_poly.type
_entity_poly.pdbx_seq_one_letter_code
_entity_poly.pdbx_strand_id
1 'polypeptide(L)'
;MKKNIKRLTSLMLAATLAAVFLSGCGGSGSNGTTGNTAANTPATTSAAAESAQGTAETEPVAASNVLGNKTLNIGYNVSIDSLTCFRSNTGRNAPYLINLFESLAILSPESGKMEPWAAKSWKTEDGGYTYSIEIRDNIVDSEGHKITASDIVWYINTAMERALMPNFGKVESVTQTGDYTLDVKLTTNIVGAFEALLFDTKIISEEAFKASPDEFATKAVTTSAYECTEFTPGNSISLTRRDDYWQDDIEALPECVRPLVKQLNYNIITEASQLGIALETGTVQLGIDVDSSTGSQFVGNDQFIVNLTDGQQGWEMFFSGADSRVVANDQNLRQAICYAIDAQGLITGLCSGYGTQMWDVCPPDRIGFLEKWKNEPYYEYDAEKAKELLAASNYNGETLTILCSSSTFVSRLAQMIQNYLSAVGIKAELYSVDMALLTSIRLDGTKYDMFLNTIGGTYLPDHWSIRYDPAAYETGDATSRHDNDLAELLYKTWTVDGFTEENIDEVHNYIKESAIAYGLVNPQSFTIWRNDAGLVKEVRGGLTNYVNPAACQFAE
;
A
#
# COMPACT_ATOMS: atom_id res chain seq x y z
N MET A 1 20.20 -47.53 -9.25
CA MET A 1 19.07 -48.42 -9.54
C MET A 1 17.96 -47.58 -10.16
N LYS A 2 17.60 -47.89 -11.38
CA LYS A 2 16.59 -47.22 -12.20
C LYS A 2 15.18 -47.58 -11.71
N LYS A 3 14.23 -46.60 -11.69
CA LYS A 3 12.79 -46.87 -11.86
C LYS A 3 12.07 -45.56 -12.30
N ASN A 4 11.81 -45.48 -13.55
CA ASN A 4 10.57 -45.35 -14.31
C ASN A 4 9.63 -44.16 -14.06
N ILE A 5 9.75 -43.21 -14.96
CA ILE A 5 8.77 -42.18 -15.34
C ILE A 5 7.63 -42.86 -16.11
N LYS A 6 6.39 -42.63 -15.68
CA LYS A 6 5.20 -42.84 -16.52
C LYS A 6 4.59 -41.50 -16.93
N ARG A 7 4.62 -41.26 -18.24
CA ARG A 7 3.87 -40.22 -18.95
C ARG A 7 2.39 -40.63 -19.00
N LEU A 8 1.49 -39.71 -18.73
CA LEU A 8 0.09 -39.79 -19.20
C LEU A 8 -0.19 -38.55 -20.05
N THR A 9 -0.43 -38.84 -21.31
CA THR A 9 -1.03 -37.97 -22.32
C THR A 9 -2.55 -38.09 -22.24
N SER A 10 -3.30 -36.99 -22.32
CA SER A 10 -4.70 -36.96 -22.76
C SER A 10 -5.03 -35.62 -23.42
N LEU A 11 -5.23 -35.75 -24.65
CA LEU A 11 -6.22 -35.40 -25.68
C LEU A 11 -6.90 -34.03 -25.54
N MET A 12 -6.68 -33.28 -26.62
CA MET A 12 -7.49 -32.15 -27.09
C MET A 12 -8.93 -32.55 -27.36
N LEU A 13 -9.87 -31.66 -27.11
CA LEU A 13 -11.13 -31.60 -27.82
C LEU A 13 -11.42 -30.15 -28.21
N ALA A 14 -11.37 -29.88 -29.51
CA ALA A 14 -11.76 -28.63 -30.12
C ALA A 14 -13.26 -28.66 -30.39
N ALA A 15 -13.95 -27.57 -30.13
CA ALA A 15 -15.29 -27.32 -30.66
C ALA A 15 -15.37 -25.87 -31.16
N THR A 16 -15.41 -25.77 -32.47
CA THR A 16 -15.75 -24.60 -33.28
C THR A 16 -17.24 -24.28 -33.17
N LEU A 17 -17.59 -23.00 -33.04
CA LEU A 17 -18.90 -22.51 -33.50
C LEU A 17 -18.78 -21.15 -34.17
N ALA A 18 -19.44 -21.04 -35.29
CA ALA A 18 -19.30 -20.08 -36.35
C ALA A 18 -20.06 -18.77 -36.11
N ALA A 19 -19.64 -17.78 -36.86
CA ALA A 19 -20.16 -16.44 -37.05
C ALA A 19 -21.60 -16.37 -37.58
N VAL A 20 -22.32 -15.32 -37.23
CA VAL A 20 -23.38 -14.76 -38.08
C VAL A 20 -23.21 -13.23 -38.14
N PHE A 21 -22.99 -12.79 -39.39
CA PHE A 21 -23.09 -11.39 -39.81
C PHE A 21 -24.55 -10.96 -39.91
N LEU A 22 -24.87 -9.74 -39.58
CA LEU A 22 -25.90 -9.00 -40.32
C LEU A 22 -25.61 -7.51 -40.32
N SER A 23 -25.46 -7.00 -41.50
CA SER A 23 -25.29 -5.64 -41.97
C SER A 23 -26.61 -4.84 -41.90
N GLY A 24 -26.50 -3.54 -41.73
CA GLY A 24 -27.59 -2.60 -41.94
C GLY A 24 -27.04 -1.22 -42.32
N CYS A 25 -27.18 -0.88 -43.57
CA CYS A 25 -26.80 0.38 -44.22
C CYS A 25 -27.81 1.52 -44.02
N GLY A 26 -27.31 2.73 -44.23
CA GLY A 26 -28.04 3.89 -44.79
C GLY A 26 -28.12 5.09 -43.82
N GLY A 27 -27.84 6.31 -44.18
CA GLY A 27 -27.55 6.96 -45.40
C GLY A 27 -27.37 8.46 -45.15
N SER A 28 -26.55 9.00 -45.94
CA SER A 28 -26.23 10.37 -46.41
C SER A 28 -27.09 11.59 -46.03
N GLY A 29 -26.41 12.74 -45.89
CA GLY A 29 -26.98 14.08 -46.02
C GLY A 29 -25.93 15.17 -45.83
N SER A 30 -25.55 15.79 -46.93
CA SER A 30 -24.49 16.74 -47.21
C SER A 30 -24.87 18.22 -46.95
N ASN A 31 -23.84 19.04 -47.04
CA ASN A 31 -23.74 20.50 -47.29
C ASN A 31 -23.71 21.37 -46.04
N GLY A 32 -22.81 22.34 -45.90
CA GLY A 32 -21.88 22.98 -46.81
C GLY A 32 -21.51 24.35 -46.26
N THR A 33 -20.26 24.70 -46.43
CA THR A 33 -19.69 26.01 -46.77
C THR A 33 -19.43 27.08 -45.72
N THR A 34 -18.15 27.48 -45.72
CA THR A 34 -17.49 28.81 -45.54
C THR A 34 -17.43 29.40 -44.15
N GLY A 35 -16.27 29.44 -43.53
CA GLY A 35 -15.17 30.41 -43.79
C GLY A 35 -15.21 31.56 -42.81
N ASN A 36 -14.27 31.63 -41.90
CA ASN A 36 -13.38 32.78 -41.76
C ASN A 36 -12.32 32.58 -40.67
N THR A 37 -11.10 32.87 -41.03
CA THR A 37 -9.90 33.04 -40.26
C THR A 37 -10.01 34.15 -39.22
N ALA A 38 -9.64 33.86 -37.96
CA ALA A 38 -9.02 34.87 -37.12
C ALA A 38 -8.14 34.16 -36.09
N ALA A 39 -6.86 34.43 -36.17
CA ALA A 39 -5.87 34.04 -35.19
C ALA A 39 -6.17 34.73 -33.85
N ASN A 40 -6.22 33.96 -32.77
CA ASN A 40 -6.04 34.48 -31.43
C ASN A 40 -5.15 33.51 -30.63
N THR A 41 -3.98 33.98 -30.32
CA THR A 41 -3.02 33.45 -29.39
C THR A 41 -3.66 33.44 -27.99
N PRO A 42 -3.69 32.33 -27.26
CA PRO A 42 -4.03 32.41 -25.85
C PRO A 42 -2.76 32.74 -25.05
N ALA A 43 -2.87 33.82 -24.31
CA ALA A 43 -1.91 34.15 -23.26
C ALA A 43 -1.91 33.08 -22.18
N THR A 44 -0.72 32.57 -21.87
CA THR A 44 -0.43 31.77 -20.70
C THR A 44 -0.73 32.56 -19.43
N THR A 45 -1.82 32.21 -18.76
CA THR A 45 -1.99 32.49 -17.33
C THR A 45 -1.81 31.20 -16.58
N SER A 46 -0.66 31.09 -15.96
CA SER A 46 -0.40 30.11 -14.89
C SER A 46 -1.36 30.41 -13.75
N ALA A 47 -2.41 29.61 -13.62
CA ALA A 47 -3.20 29.54 -12.40
C ALA A 47 -2.59 28.46 -11.53
N ALA A 48 -1.84 28.88 -10.51
CA ALA A 48 -1.55 28.06 -9.36
C ALA A 48 -2.91 27.59 -8.80
N ALA A 49 -3.10 26.28 -8.72
CA ALA A 49 -4.21 25.70 -7.99
C ALA A 49 -3.93 25.93 -6.50
N GLU A 50 -4.43 27.05 -5.97
CA GLU A 50 -4.63 27.18 -4.54
C GLU A 50 -5.56 26.05 -4.09
N SER A 51 -5.12 25.28 -3.11
CA SER A 51 -5.92 24.31 -2.39
C SER A 51 -7.22 25.00 -1.95
N ALA A 52 -8.31 24.70 -2.63
CA ALA A 52 -9.63 25.11 -2.19
C ALA A 52 -10.01 24.25 -0.96
N GLN A 53 -9.53 24.68 0.20
CA GLN A 53 -10.20 24.42 1.47
C GLN A 53 -11.49 25.23 1.46
N GLY A 54 -12.56 24.63 0.98
CA GLY A 54 -13.92 25.11 1.18
C GLY A 54 -14.31 24.87 2.64
N THR A 55 -13.88 25.73 3.53
CA THR A 55 -14.44 25.81 4.88
C THR A 55 -15.81 26.47 4.79
N ALA A 56 -16.87 25.67 4.67
CA ALA A 56 -18.10 26.06 5.32
C ALA A 56 -17.82 26.00 6.81
N GLU A 57 -17.75 27.13 7.50
CA GLU A 57 -17.80 27.20 8.96
C GLU A 57 -19.19 26.73 9.42
N THR A 58 -19.36 25.39 9.47
CA THR A 58 -20.34 24.77 10.35
C THR A 58 -19.66 24.67 11.70
N GLU A 59 -20.34 25.14 12.76
CA GLU A 59 -19.88 24.89 14.14
C GLU A 59 -19.52 23.42 14.25
N PRO A 60 -18.37 23.07 14.86
CA PRO A 60 -17.94 21.68 14.98
C PRO A 60 -19.00 20.91 15.77
N VAL A 61 -19.69 19.99 15.09
CA VAL A 61 -20.58 19.05 15.76
C VAL A 61 -19.71 18.23 16.70
N ALA A 62 -20.07 18.20 17.99
CA ALA A 62 -19.30 17.45 18.97
C ALA A 62 -19.24 15.97 18.58
N ALA A 63 -18.04 15.45 18.43
CA ALA A 63 -17.79 14.06 18.12
C ALA A 63 -17.94 13.22 19.39
N SER A 64 -18.72 12.13 19.36
CA SER A 64 -18.92 11.27 20.52
C SER A 64 -17.93 10.11 20.53
N ASN A 65 -17.21 9.95 21.66
CA ASN A 65 -16.40 8.78 21.97
C ASN A 65 -17.20 7.68 22.71
N VAL A 66 -18.52 7.78 22.74
CA VAL A 66 -19.38 6.83 23.45
C VAL A 66 -19.67 5.62 22.56
N LEU A 67 -19.69 4.43 23.16
CA LEU A 67 -20.11 3.21 22.48
C LEU A 67 -21.51 3.36 21.87
N GLY A 68 -21.57 3.54 20.55
CA GLY A 68 -22.82 3.71 19.80
C GLY A 68 -23.49 2.38 19.47
N ASN A 69 -24.80 2.46 19.12
CA ASN A 69 -25.56 1.33 18.56
C ASN A 69 -25.74 1.45 17.04
N LYS A 70 -24.84 2.19 16.38
CA LYS A 70 -24.90 2.44 14.94
C LYS A 70 -24.45 1.22 14.14
N THR A 71 -25.10 1.03 13.00
CA THR A 71 -24.64 0.14 11.92
C THR A 71 -24.03 0.98 10.82
N LEU A 72 -22.87 0.59 10.34
CA LEU A 72 -22.20 1.25 9.23
C LEU A 72 -22.06 0.28 8.05
N ASN A 73 -22.70 0.61 6.92
CA ASN A 73 -22.51 -0.13 5.67
C ASN A 73 -21.37 0.51 4.88
N ILE A 74 -20.37 -0.29 4.61
CA ILE A 74 -19.08 0.12 4.07
C ILE A 74 -18.94 -0.47 2.67
N GLY A 75 -18.60 0.35 1.69
CA GLY A 75 -18.16 -0.10 0.38
C GLY A 75 -16.65 -0.28 0.38
N TYR A 76 -16.19 -1.46 0.00
CA TYR A 76 -14.76 -1.80 -0.03
C TYR A 76 -14.41 -2.48 -1.34
N ASN A 77 -13.32 -2.06 -1.98
CA ASN A 77 -12.97 -2.46 -3.34
C ASN A 77 -12.03 -3.67 -3.44
N VAL A 78 -11.66 -4.26 -2.30
CA VAL A 78 -10.77 -5.43 -2.27
C VAL A 78 -11.55 -6.69 -1.98
N SER A 79 -11.38 -7.72 -2.79
CA SER A 79 -12.01 -9.03 -2.58
C SER A 79 -11.45 -9.73 -1.35
N ILE A 80 -12.35 -10.23 -0.53
CA ILE A 80 -12.04 -10.98 0.69
C ILE A 80 -12.61 -12.40 0.52
N ASP A 81 -11.75 -13.39 0.44
CA ASP A 81 -12.10 -14.78 0.20
C ASP A 81 -11.87 -15.70 1.41
N SER A 82 -11.28 -15.15 2.48
CA SER A 82 -11.00 -15.87 3.73
C SER A 82 -10.79 -14.91 4.88
N LEU A 83 -11.15 -15.34 6.09
CA LEU A 83 -10.96 -14.57 7.33
C LEU A 83 -9.63 -14.89 8.03
N THR A 84 -8.90 -15.94 7.63
CA THR A 84 -7.65 -16.32 8.30
C THR A 84 -6.62 -15.20 8.31
N CYS A 85 -5.93 -15.01 9.43
CA CYS A 85 -4.81 -14.07 9.55
C CYS A 85 -3.49 -14.59 8.97
N PHE A 86 -3.41 -15.88 8.60
CA PHE A 86 -2.20 -16.51 8.07
C PHE A 86 -2.13 -16.53 6.53
N ARG A 87 -2.69 -15.52 5.87
CA ARG A 87 -2.60 -15.37 4.41
C ARG A 87 -1.79 -14.15 4.02
N SER A 88 -0.90 -14.31 3.05
CA SER A 88 -0.06 -13.22 2.55
C SER A 88 -0.85 -12.10 1.86
N ASN A 89 -2.01 -12.41 1.26
CA ASN A 89 -2.86 -11.43 0.59
C ASN A 89 -3.83 -10.69 1.51
N THR A 90 -3.91 -11.08 2.79
CA THR A 90 -4.73 -10.38 3.78
C THR A 90 -4.01 -9.16 4.38
N GLY A 91 -2.78 -8.99 4.08
CA GLY A 91 -1.89 -7.85 4.31
C GLY A 91 -2.23 -6.86 5.44
N ARG A 92 -1.30 -5.98 5.70
CA ARG A 92 -1.41 -4.90 6.69
C ARG A 92 -2.60 -3.97 6.46
N ASN A 93 -3.16 -3.97 5.24
CA ASN A 93 -4.08 -2.96 4.72
C ASN A 93 -5.54 -3.41 4.70
N ALA A 94 -5.87 -4.54 5.32
CA ALA A 94 -7.25 -5.00 5.31
C ALA A 94 -8.03 -4.42 6.50
N PRO A 95 -8.87 -3.39 6.30
CA PRO A 95 -9.56 -2.68 7.39
C PRO A 95 -10.49 -3.58 8.22
N TYR A 96 -10.89 -4.74 7.70
CA TYR A 96 -11.66 -5.72 8.47
C TYR A 96 -10.79 -6.58 9.40
N LEU A 97 -9.52 -6.87 9.02
CA LEU A 97 -8.64 -7.74 9.82
C LEU A 97 -8.29 -7.13 11.17
N ILE A 98 -8.08 -5.82 11.22
CA ILE A 98 -7.79 -5.15 12.49
C ILE A 98 -8.96 -5.24 13.47
N ASN A 99 -10.18 -5.36 12.93
CA ASN A 99 -11.39 -5.51 13.72
C ASN A 99 -11.71 -6.98 14.05
N LEU A 100 -10.97 -7.93 13.48
CA LEU A 100 -11.06 -9.36 13.82
C LEU A 100 -9.88 -9.83 14.69
N PHE A 101 -8.68 -9.29 14.45
CA PHE A 101 -7.49 -9.75 15.14
C PHE A 101 -6.70 -8.55 15.65
N GLU A 102 -6.61 -8.43 16.95
CA GLU A 102 -5.75 -7.44 17.59
C GLU A 102 -4.29 -7.68 17.29
N SER A 103 -3.47 -6.67 17.52
CA SER A 103 -2.02 -6.75 17.42
C SER A 103 -1.38 -6.46 18.77
N LEU A 104 -0.09 -6.74 18.91
CA LEU A 104 0.65 -6.36 20.12
C LEU A 104 0.63 -4.86 20.35
N ALA A 105 0.83 -4.08 19.28
CA ALA A 105 0.77 -2.63 19.31
C ALA A 105 0.28 -2.08 17.97
N ILE A 106 -0.08 -0.80 17.94
CA ILE A 106 -0.51 -0.10 16.74
C ILE A 106 0.21 1.24 16.61
N LEU A 107 0.52 1.64 15.37
CA LEU A 107 0.98 3.00 15.10
C LEU A 107 -0.21 3.96 15.17
N SER A 108 -0.15 4.89 16.11
CA SER A 108 -1.13 5.95 16.27
C SER A 108 -0.75 7.14 15.41
N PRO A 109 -1.61 7.61 14.50
CA PRO A 109 -1.35 8.81 13.71
C PRO A 109 -1.26 10.09 14.56
N GLU A 110 -1.93 10.10 15.71
CA GLU A 110 -1.95 11.25 16.60
C GLU A 110 -0.62 11.47 17.31
N SER A 111 -0.03 10.38 17.83
CA SER A 111 1.26 10.44 18.52
C SER A 111 2.46 10.24 17.57
N GLY A 112 2.25 9.69 16.39
CA GLY A 112 3.30 9.25 15.47
C GLY A 112 4.14 8.08 16.02
N LYS A 113 3.65 7.36 17.04
CA LYS A 113 4.37 6.30 17.75
C LYS A 113 3.57 5.01 17.81
N MET A 114 4.30 3.92 18.05
CA MET A 114 3.65 2.65 18.41
C MET A 114 3.05 2.76 19.81
N GLU A 115 1.75 2.56 19.90
CA GLU A 115 0.99 2.53 21.16
C GLU A 115 0.64 1.09 21.54
N PRO A 116 0.77 0.73 22.84
CA PRO A 116 0.42 -0.60 23.32
C PRO A 116 -1.05 -0.94 23.07
N TRP A 117 -1.32 -2.16 22.58
CA TRP A 117 -2.68 -2.69 22.45
C TRP A 117 -2.82 -3.96 23.27
N ALA A 118 -2.53 -5.15 22.73
CA ALA A 118 -2.46 -6.38 23.51
C ALA A 118 -1.16 -6.47 24.34
N ALA A 119 -0.05 -5.91 23.85
CA ALA A 119 1.12 -5.69 24.69
C ALA A 119 0.81 -4.63 25.75
N LYS A 120 1.36 -4.80 26.93
CA LYS A 120 1.35 -3.81 28.02
C LYS A 120 2.56 -2.89 27.92
N SER A 121 3.72 -3.48 27.61
CA SER A 121 4.99 -2.77 27.45
C SER A 121 6.01 -3.62 26.69
N TRP A 122 7.07 -2.97 26.24
CA TRP A 122 8.28 -3.61 25.71
C TRP A 122 9.52 -2.79 26.02
N LYS A 123 10.68 -3.45 26.03
CA LYS A 123 11.98 -2.80 26.22
C LYS A 123 13.07 -3.56 25.48
N THR A 124 14.16 -2.87 25.17
CA THR A 124 15.41 -3.46 24.68
C THR A 124 16.58 -2.97 25.51
N GLU A 125 17.63 -3.78 25.67
CA GLU A 125 18.85 -3.46 26.41
C GLU A 125 20.12 -3.62 25.57
N ASP A 126 19.99 -4.12 24.32
CA ASP A 126 21.11 -4.46 23.43
C ASP A 126 21.09 -3.69 22.11
N GLY A 127 20.54 -2.48 22.11
CA GLY A 127 20.51 -1.62 20.91
C GLY A 127 19.51 -2.06 19.85
N GLY A 128 18.46 -2.78 20.24
CA GLY A 128 17.34 -3.12 19.34
C GLY A 128 17.45 -4.48 18.68
N TYR A 129 18.33 -5.36 19.17
CA TYR A 129 18.38 -6.74 18.69
C TYR A 129 17.45 -7.68 19.48
N THR A 130 17.33 -7.47 20.79
CA THR A 130 16.43 -8.26 21.64
C THR A 130 15.42 -7.38 22.34
N TYR A 131 14.16 -7.76 22.27
CA TYR A 131 13.06 -7.07 22.92
C TYR A 131 12.35 -7.99 23.88
N SER A 132 12.22 -7.56 25.15
CA SER A 132 11.36 -8.22 26.14
C SER A 132 9.99 -7.55 26.09
N ILE A 133 8.94 -8.34 25.88
CA ILE A 133 7.56 -7.92 25.72
C ILE A 133 6.75 -8.48 26.90
N GLU A 134 5.95 -7.61 27.55
CA GLU A 134 4.92 -7.98 28.51
C GLU A 134 3.55 -7.81 27.84
N ILE A 135 2.72 -8.85 27.83
CA ILE A 135 1.33 -8.78 27.35
C ILE A 135 0.36 -8.61 28.52
N ARG A 136 -0.85 -8.15 28.25
CA ARG A 136 -1.92 -8.05 29.24
C ARG A 136 -2.37 -9.43 29.68
N ASP A 137 -2.70 -9.60 30.95
CA ASP A 137 -3.03 -10.88 31.59
C ASP A 137 -4.54 -11.19 31.62
N ASN A 138 -5.35 -10.30 31.08
CA ASN A 138 -6.82 -10.41 31.04
C ASN A 138 -7.39 -10.66 29.64
N ILE A 139 -6.57 -10.88 28.62
CA ILE A 139 -7.04 -11.10 27.26
C ILE A 139 -7.72 -12.47 27.16
N VAL A 140 -8.97 -12.45 26.65
CA VAL A 140 -9.78 -13.65 26.41
C VAL A 140 -10.43 -13.56 25.03
N ASP A 141 -10.43 -14.66 24.28
CA ASP A 141 -11.09 -14.70 22.98
C ASP A 141 -12.62 -14.88 23.05
N SER A 142 -13.28 -14.91 21.91
CA SER A 142 -14.75 -15.03 21.82
C SER A 142 -15.30 -16.41 22.23
N GLU A 143 -14.47 -17.41 22.45
CA GLU A 143 -14.84 -18.74 22.94
C GLU A 143 -14.35 -18.98 24.38
N GLY A 144 -13.74 -17.97 25.01
CA GLY A 144 -13.33 -18.00 26.42
C GLY A 144 -11.92 -18.53 26.67
N HIS A 145 -11.10 -18.72 25.62
CA HIS A 145 -9.72 -19.13 25.81
C HIS A 145 -8.88 -17.94 26.28
N LYS A 146 -8.12 -18.14 27.33
CA LYS A 146 -7.22 -17.12 27.88
C LYS A 146 -5.93 -17.09 27.07
N ILE A 147 -5.55 -15.92 26.64
CA ILE A 147 -4.31 -15.71 25.86
C ILE A 147 -3.12 -15.59 26.82
N THR A 148 -2.05 -16.25 26.47
CA THR A 148 -0.77 -16.23 27.20
C THR A 148 0.40 -15.97 26.25
N ALA A 149 1.58 -15.78 26.78
CA ALA A 149 2.79 -15.59 25.97
C ALA A 149 3.09 -16.80 25.07
N SER A 150 2.62 -18.01 25.42
CA SER A 150 2.79 -19.18 24.55
C SER A 150 2.04 -19.07 23.23
N ASP A 151 0.85 -18.44 23.23
CA ASP A 151 0.07 -18.20 22.00
C ASP A 151 0.79 -17.25 21.05
N ILE A 152 1.42 -16.21 21.61
CA ILE A 152 2.19 -15.24 20.84
C ILE A 152 3.46 -15.89 20.26
N VAL A 153 4.17 -16.66 21.06
CA VAL A 153 5.36 -17.43 20.61
C VAL A 153 4.97 -18.39 19.50
N TRP A 154 3.86 -19.11 19.66
CA TRP A 154 3.35 -20.02 18.64
C TRP A 154 2.97 -19.26 17.35
N TYR A 155 2.29 -18.12 17.45
CA TYR A 155 1.91 -17.31 16.28
C TYR A 155 3.15 -16.86 15.49
N ILE A 156 4.14 -16.27 16.17
CA ILE A 156 5.37 -15.77 15.52
C ILE A 156 6.12 -16.93 14.83
N ASN A 157 6.30 -18.06 15.52
CA ASN A 157 6.96 -19.24 14.92
C ASN A 157 6.20 -19.76 13.70
N THR A 158 4.87 -19.85 13.78
CA THR A 158 4.03 -20.28 12.64
C THR A 158 4.13 -19.29 11.46
N ALA A 159 4.17 -18.00 11.74
CA ALA A 159 4.33 -16.97 10.71
C ALA A 159 5.72 -17.02 10.05
N MET A 160 6.78 -17.31 10.82
CA MET A 160 8.13 -17.56 10.31
C MET A 160 8.16 -18.79 9.39
N GLU A 161 7.62 -19.91 9.84
CA GLU A 161 7.57 -21.17 9.06
C GLU A 161 6.80 -20.99 7.75
N ARG A 162 5.75 -20.20 7.75
CA ARG A 162 4.92 -19.91 6.57
C ARG A 162 5.49 -18.81 5.67
N ALA A 163 6.58 -18.15 6.06
CA ALA A 163 7.13 -16.97 5.41
C ALA A 163 6.03 -15.92 5.11
N LEU A 164 5.17 -15.66 6.09
CA LEU A 164 3.91 -14.93 5.91
C LEU A 164 4.14 -13.49 5.46
N MET A 165 5.06 -12.79 6.13
CA MET A 165 5.42 -11.41 5.88
C MET A 165 6.95 -11.26 6.01
N PRO A 166 7.57 -10.32 5.27
CA PRO A 166 9.03 -10.10 5.34
C PRO A 166 9.56 -9.86 6.77
N ASN A 167 8.75 -9.25 7.64
CA ASN A 167 9.17 -8.93 9.01
C ASN A 167 9.41 -10.16 9.88
N PHE A 168 8.66 -11.24 9.66
CA PHE A 168 8.90 -12.50 10.37
C PHE A 168 10.22 -13.15 9.95
N GLY A 169 10.71 -12.88 8.73
CA GLY A 169 12.03 -13.29 8.26
C GLY A 169 13.20 -12.59 8.98
N LYS A 170 12.92 -11.48 9.69
CA LYS A 170 13.90 -10.76 10.51
C LYS A 170 13.97 -11.28 11.95
N VAL A 171 13.13 -12.23 12.34
CA VAL A 171 13.15 -12.85 13.67
C VAL A 171 14.18 -13.98 13.68
N GLU A 172 15.16 -13.90 14.59
CA GLU A 172 16.12 -14.99 14.85
C GLU A 172 15.49 -16.04 15.77
N SER A 173 14.83 -15.60 16.84
CA SER A 173 14.16 -16.48 17.79
C SER A 173 13.10 -15.74 18.60
N VAL A 174 12.12 -16.50 19.09
CA VAL A 174 11.14 -16.04 20.07
C VAL A 174 11.06 -17.05 21.20
N THR A 175 11.08 -16.58 22.46
CA THR A 175 11.14 -17.42 23.66
C THR A 175 10.16 -16.92 24.70
N GLN A 176 9.31 -17.79 25.23
CA GLN A 176 8.50 -17.50 26.39
C GLN A 176 9.38 -17.40 27.64
N THR A 177 9.24 -16.32 28.41
CA THR A 177 9.99 -16.09 29.66
C THR A 177 9.11 -16.14 30.92
N GLY A 178 7.79 -16.12 30.74
CA GLY A 178 6.78 -16.25 31.80
C GLY A 178 5.39 -16.44 31.17
N ASP A 179 4.34 -16.50 31.99
CA ASP A 179 2.97 -16.71 31.49
C ASP A 179 2.52 -15.56 30.56
N TYR A 180 3.01 -14.34 30.81
CA TYR A 180 2.65 -13.12 30.06
C TYR A 180 3.86 -12.35 29.56
N THR A 181 5.03 -12.99 29.52
CA THR A 181 6.27 -12.36 29.08
C THR A 181 6.99 -13.24 28.05
N LEU A 182 7.58 -12.61 27.06
CA LEU A 182 8.38 -13.25 26.02
C LEU A 182 9.52 -12.35 25.58
N ASP A 183 10.58 -12.97 25.07
CA ASP A 183 11.68 -12.29 24.42
C ASP A 183 11.66 -12.61 22.92
N VAL A 184 11.83 -11.57 22.10
CA VAL A 184 12.00 -11.69 20.66
C VAL A 184 13.40 -11.19 20.30
N LYS A 185 14.18 -12.04 19.64
CA LYS A 185 15.48 -11.67 19.10
C LYS A 185 15.40 -11.51 17.61
N LEU A 186 15.89 -10.38 17.10
CA LEU A 186 15.93 -10.04 15.68
C LEU A 186 17.32 -10.31 15.09
N THR A 187 17.37 -10.62 13.81
CA THR A 187 18.61 -10.70 13.02
C THR A 187 19.19 -9.34 12.67
N THR A 188 18.41 -8.28 12.88
CA THR A 188 18.73 -6.89 12.55
C THR A 188 18.15 -5.94 13.58
N ASN A 189 18.72 -4.77 13.71
CA ASN A 189 18.20 -3.67 14.52
C ASN A 189 17.71 -2.48 13.67
N ILE A 190 17.32 -2.75 12.40
CA ILE A 190 16.80 -1.73 11.50
C ILE A 190 15.54 -1.09 12.13
N VAL A 191 15.55 0.24 12.22
CA VAL A 191 14.41 1.02 12.69
C VAL A 191 13.16 0.70 11.87
N GLY A 192 12.07 0.41 12.55
CA GLY A 192 10.82 -0.03 11.93
C GLY A 192 10.63 -1.56 11.87
N ALA A 193 11.69 -2.36 12.01
CA ALA A 193 11.59 -3.82 11.95
C ALA A 193 10.80 -4.40 13.12
N PHE A 194 11.08 -3.91 14.34
CA PHE A 194 10.37 -4.34 15.54
C PHE A 194 8.93 -3.79 15.59
N GLU A 195 8.74 -2.53 15.22
CA GLU A 195 7.44 -1.89 15.14
C GLU A 195 6.51 -2.63 14.16
N ALA A 196 7.05 -3.03 13.02
CA ALA A 196 6.31 -3.84 12.07
C ALA A 196 5.95 -5.22 12.63
N LEU A 197 6.86 -5.87 13.37
CA LEU A 197 6.59 -7.15 14.03
C LEU A 197 5.49 -7.02 15.09
N LEU A 198 5.49 -5.95 15.90
CA LEU A 198 4.45 -5.68 16.89
C LEU A 198 3.06 -5.59 16.24
N PHE A 199 2.97 -4.92 15.09
CA PHE A 199 1.72 -4.78 14.36
C PHE A 199 1.31 -6.05 13.61
N ASP A 200 2.25 -6.76 13.02
CA ASP A 200 1.97 -7.95 12.21
C ASP A 200 1.65 -9.18 13.08
N THR A 201 2.07 -9.20 14.34
CA THR A 201 1.76 -10.28 15.29
C THR A 201 0.30 -10.19 15.75
N LYS A 202 -0.53 -11.12 15.26
CA LYS A 202 -1.96 -11.17 15.62
C LYS A 202 -2.16 -11.99 16.88
N ILE A 203 -3.11 -11.54 17.69
CA ILE A 203 -3.43 -12.13 18.98
C ILE A 203 -4.55 -13.15 18.78
N ILE A 204 -4.20 -14.42 18.80
CA ILE A 204 -5.13 -15.55 18.65
C ILE A 204 -4.76 -16.70 19.57
N SER A 205 -5.73 -17.49 19.99
CA SER A 205 -5.50 -18.71 20.74
C SER A 205 -4.98 -19.82 19.83
N GLU A 206 -3.84 -20.42 20.20
CA GLU A 206 -3.30 -21.60 19.54
C GLU A 206 -4.30 -22.76 19.56
N GLU A 207 -4.98 -22.96 20.72
CA GLU A 207 -5.99 -24.01 20.92
C GLU A 207 -7.16 -23.82 19.95
N ALA A 208 -7.75 -22.63 19.91
CA ALA A 208 -8.87 -22.31 19.03
C ALA A 208 -8.49 -22.45 17.55
N PHE A 209 -7.31 -21.99 17.17
CA PHE A 209 -6.84 -22.09 15.78
C PHE A 209 -6.64 -23.55 15.35
N LYS A 210 -6.02 -24.39 16.20
CA LYS A 210 -5.82 -25.81 15.91
C LYS A 210 -7.11 -26.62 15.92
N ALA A 211 -8.12 -26.17 16.65
CA ALA A 211 -9.45 -26.77 16.63
C ALA A 211 -10.28 -26.39 15.39
N SER A 212 -9.91 -25.30 14.71
CA SER A 212 -10.58 -24.85 13.50
C SER A 212 -10.29 -25.78 12.33
N PRO A 213 -11.33 -26.30 11.63
CA PRO A 213 -11.14 -27.24 10.52
C PRO A 213 -10.53 -26.58 9.26
N ASP A 214 -10.56 -25.25 9.17
CA ASP A 214 -10.17 -24.45 8.01
C ASP A 214 -9.26 -23.28 8.36
N GLU A 215 -8.58 -23.32 9.50
CA GLU A 215 -7.64 -22.30 9.95
C GLU A 215 -8.29 -20.89 10.00
N PHE A 216 -9.50 -20.78 10.50
CA PHE A 216 -10.32 -19.57 10.54
C PHE A 216 -10.72 -19.01 9.17
N ALA A 217 -10.62 -19.79 8.09
CA ALA A 217 -10.95 -19.27 6.77
C ALA A 217 -12.41 -18.79 6.63
N THR A 218 -13.35 -19.46 7.30
CA THR A 218 -14.79 -19.12 7.23
C THR A 218 -15.38 -18.61 8.54
N LYS A 219 -14.80 -18.98 9.68
CA LYS A 219 -15.20 -18.53 11.01
C LYS A 219 -13.97 -18.26 11.87
N ALA A 220 -13.77 -17.02 12.26
CA ALA A 220 -12.69 -16.62 13.14
C ALA A 220 -13.12 -16.68 14.62
N VAL A 221 -12.25 -17.20 15.48
CA VAL A 221 -12.28 -16.98 16.92
C VAL A 221 -11.35 -15.82 17.22
N THR A 222 -11.83 -14.81 17.90
CA THR A 222 -11.18 -13.49 17.95
C THR A 222 -11.00 -12.99 19.38
N THR A 223 -9.90 -12.33 19.66
CA THR A 223 -9.69 -11.54 20.89
C THR A 223 -10.26 -10.14 20.75
N SER A 224 -10.53 -9.69 19.53
CA SER A 224 -11.01 -8.34 19.22
C SER A 224 -12.39 -8.05 19.83
N ALA A 225 -12.70 -6.76 19.91
CA ALA A 225 -14.03 -6.28 20.27
C ALA A 225 -15.14 -6.71 19.30
N TYR A 226 -14.79 -7.21 18.11
CA TYR A 226 -15.77 -7.66 17.11
C TYR A 226 -15.62 -9.14 16.82
N GLU A 227 -16.78 -9.76 16.54
CA GLU A 227 -16.86 -11.10 15.96
C GLU A 227 -17.48 -11.05 14.58
N CYS A 228 -17.10 -11.97 13.70
CA CYS A 228 -17.72 -12.12 12.39
C CYS A 228 -19.03 -12.88 12.53
N THR A 229 -20.16 -12.20 12.29
CA THR A 229 -21.51 -12.79 12.37
C THR A 229 -22.00 -13.34 11.04
N GLU A 230 -21.53 -12.77 9.92
CA GLU A 230 -21.83 -13.26 8.57
C GLU A 230 -20.62 -13.07 7.67
N PHE A 231 -20.30 -14.08 6.87
CA PHE A 231 -19.26 -14.02 5.86
C PHE A 231 -19.67 -14.73 4.57
N THR A 232 -19.66 -13.99 3.49
CA THR A 232 -19.82 -14.54 2.14
C THR A 232 -18.56 -14.20 1.34
N PRO A 233 -17.68 -15.19 1.07
CA PRO A 233 -16.42 -14.96 0.37
C PRO A 233 -16.60 -14.18 -0.94
N GLY A 234 -15.78 -13.15 -1.11
CA GLY A 234 -15.80 -12.26 -2.27
C GLY A 234 -17.00 -11.32 -2.36
N ASN A 235 -17.92 -11.32 -1.40
CA ASN A 235 -19.13 -10.52 -1.43
C ASN A 235 -19.32 -9.62 -0.20
N SER A 236 -19.29 -10.18 1.02
CA SER A 236 -19.55 -9.39 2.23
C SER A 236 -19.00 -9.99 3.50
N ILE A 237 -18.73 -9.10 4.48
CA ILE A 237 -18.42 -9.46 5.87
C ILE A 237 -19.25 -8.58 6.77
N SER A 238 -19.93 -9.19 7.77
CA SER A 238 -20.59 -8.47 8.86
C SER A 238 -19.89 -8.75 10.18
N LEU A 239 -19.44 -7.67 10.83
CA LEU A 239 -18.79 -7.72 12.13
C LEU A 239 -19.69 -7.05 13.16
N THR A 240 -19.94 -7.74 14.29
CA THR A 240 -20.76 -7.21 15.38
C THR A 240 -19.91 -7.08 16.64
N ARG A 241 -19.98 -5.92 17.30
CA ARG A 241 -19.27 -5.70 18.56
C ARG A 241 -19.83 -6.59 19.66
N ARG A 242 -18.92 -7.33 20.30
CA ARG A 242 -19.18 -8.20 21.44
C ARG A 242 -19.54 -7.39 22.68
N ASP A 243 -20.30 -7.98 23.60
CA ASP A 243 -20.61 -7.39 24.89
C ASP A 243 -19.64 -7.90 26.00
N ASP A 244 -18.84 -8.93 25.70
CA ASP A 244 -17.87 -9.60 26.59
C ASP A 244 -16.41 -9.33 26.20
N TYR A 245 -16.13 -8.21 25.58
CA TYR A 245 -14.76 -7.82 25.21
C TYR A 245 -13.89 -7.65 26.46
N TRP A 246 -12.68 -8.17 26.43
CA TRP A 246 -11.77 -8.23 27.57
C TRP A 246 -11.32 -6.85 28.10
N GLN A 247 -11.43 -5.78 27.31
CA GLN A 247 -11.07 -4.42 27.69
C GLN A 247 -12.35 -3.60 27.99
N ASP A 248 -12.62 -3.39 29.28
CA ASP A 248 -13.79 -2.64 29.75
C ASP A 248 -13.63 -1.13 29.55
N ASP A 249 -12.40 -0.61 29.67
CA ASP A 249 -12.10 0.80 29.50
C ASP A 249 -11.63 1.08 28.06
N ILE A 250 -12.56 1.50 27.22
CA ILE A 250 -12.26 1.84 25.82
C ILE A 250 -11.35 3.06 25.67
N GLU A 251 -11.28 3.95 26.66
CA GLU A 251 -10.38 5.10 26.62
C GLU A 251 -8.92 4.70 26.87
N ALA A 252 -8.69 3.54 27.49
CA ALA A 252 -7.36 2.96 27.62
C ALA A 252 -6.83 2.35 26.30
N LEU A 253 -7.69 2.24 25.27
CA LEU A 253 -7.27 1.84 23.92
C LEU A 253 -6.78 3.05 23.13
N PRO A 254 -5.80 2.86 22.23
CA PRO A 254 -5.47 3.86 21.22
C PRO A 254 -6.73 4.30 20.45
N GLU A 255 -6.89 5.61 20.20
CA GLU A 255 -8.11 6.15 19.57
C GLU A 255 -8.45 5.41 18.27
N CYS A 256 -7.43 5.10 17.48
CA CYS A 256 -7.60 4.47 16.17
C CYS A 256 -8.10 3.02 16.20
N VAL A 257 -8.26 2.39 17.38
CA VAL A 257 -8.80 1.03 17.54
C VAL A 257 -9.99 0.95 18.49
N ARG A 258 -10.53 2.09 18.91
CA ARG A 258 -11.73 2.11 19.78
C ARG A 258 -12.94 1.54 19.05
N PRO A 259 -13.68 0.60 19.64
CA PRO A 259 -14.82 -0.06 18.98
C PRO A 259 -16.12 0.74 19.12
N LEU A 260 -16.20 1.94 18.55
CA LEU A 260 -17.33 2.86 18.75
C LEU A 260 -18.59 2.44 18.01
N VAL A 261 -18.46 1.78 16.85
CA VAL A 261 -19.59 1.34 16.01
C VAL A 261 -20.10 -0.03 16.46
N LYS A 262 -21.42 -0.27 16.54
CA LYS A 262 -21.95 -1.58 16.96
C LYS A 262 -21.81 -2.65 15.89
N GLN A 263 -22.08 -2.30 14.63
CA GLN A 263 -22.04 -3.25 13.51
C GLN A 263 -21.38 -2.64 12.28
N LEU A 264 -20.47 -3.40 11.69
CA LEU A 264 -19.74 -3.06 10.49
C LEU A 264 -20.12 -4.05 9.38
N ASN A 265 -20.75 -3.58 8.32
CA ASN A 265 -21.08 -4.39 7.15
C ASN A 265 -20.21 -3.98 5.98
N TYR A 266 -19.18 -4.77 5.67
CA TYR A 266 -18.36 -4.56 4.49
C TYR A 266 -19.03 -5.20 3.28
N ASN A 267 -19.37 -4.39 2.31
CA ASN A 267 -19.86 -4.79 1.00
C ASN A 267 -18.68 -4.74 0.02
N ILE A 268 -18.32 -5.88 -0.55
CA ILE A 268 -17.20 -5.99 -1.47
C ILE A 268 -17.66 -5.56 -2.85
N ILE A 269 -17.20 -4.39 -3.31
CA ILE A 269 -17.57 -3.78 -4.59
C ILE A 269 -16.29 -3.44 -5.33
N THR A 270 -15.77 -4.40 -6.10
CA THR A 270 -14.47 -4.28 -6.78
C THR A 270 -14.49 -3.35 -7.99
N GLU A 271 -15.67 -3.13 -8.59
CA GLU A 271 -15.83 -2.20 -9.70
C GLU A 271 -16.07 -0.78 -9.18
N ALA A 272 -15.15 0.14 -9.46
CA ALA A 272 -15.17 1.50 -8.93
C ALA A 272 -16.47 2.25 -9.22
N SER A 273 -16.99 2.16 -10.45
CA SER A 273 -18.26 2.79 -10.84
C SER A 273 -19.47 2.26 -10.06
N GLN A 274 -19.47 0.97 -9.70
CA GLN A 274 -20.51 0.37 -8.88
C GLN A 274 -20.42 0.84 -7.42
N LEU A 275 -19.20 1.05 -6.92
CA LEU A 275 -18.98 1.65 -5.61
C LEU A 275 -19.52 3.09 -5.55
N GLY A 276 -19.29 3.88 -6.61
CA GLY A 276 -19.88 5.22 -6.75
C GLY A 276 -21.40 5.19 -6.71
N ILE A 277 -22.06 4.30 -7.46
CA ILE A 277 -23.52 4.13 -7.45
C ILE A 277 -24.03 3.70 -6.07
N ALA A 278 -23.30 2.80 -5.38
CA ALA A 278 -23.69 2.35 -4.04
C ALA A 278 -23.66 3.48 -3.00
N LEU A 279 -22.72 4.41 -3.12
CA LEU A 279 -22.67 5.65 -2.32
C LEU A 279 -23.84 6.58 -2.66
N GLU A 280 -24.10 6.86 -3.95
CA GLU A 280 -25.18 7.72 -4.40
C GLU A 280 -26.55 7.23 -3.96
N THR A 281 -26.80 5.94 -4.07
CA THR A 281 -28.08 5.30 -3.68
C THR A 281 -28.23 5.09 -2.17
N GLY A 282 -27.16 5.28 -1.37
CA GLY A 282 -27.14 5.03 0.06
C GLY A 282 -27.12 3.53 0.44
N THR A 283 -26.81 2.65 -0.51
CA THR A 283 -26.57 1.23 -0.22
C THR A 283 -25.38 1.07 0.71
N VAL A 284 -24.36 1.91 0.56
CA VAL A 284 -23.27 2.08 1.52
C VAL A 284 -23.22 3.54 1.99
N GLN A 285 -22.86 3.74 3.26
CA GLN A 285 -22.70 5.06 3.86
C GLN A 285 -21.27 5.57 3.79
N LEU A 286 -20.30 4.65 3.78
CA LEU A 286 -18.86 4.94 3.76
C LEU A 286 -18.19 4.16 2.62
N GLY A 287 -17.52 4.83 1.73
CA GLY A 287 -16.61 4.24 0.73
C GLY A 287 -15.16 4.43 1.16
N ILE A 288 -14.39 3.36 1.21
CA ILE A 288 -12.97 3.36 1.59
C ILE A 288 -12.13 3.04 0.35
N ASP A 289 -11.02 3.76 0.19
CA ASP A 289 -10.06 3.59 -0.90
C ASP A 289 -10.72 3.68 -2.29
N VAL A 290 -11.65 4.62 -2.44
CA VAL A 290 -12.30 4.89 -3.72
C VAL A 290 -11.25 5.49 -4.67
N ASP A 291 -11.14 4.95 -5.88
CA ASP A 291 -10.17 5.45 -6.85
C ASP A 291 -10.47 6.89 -7.30
N SER A 292 -9.43 7.58 -7.77
CA SER A 292 -9.52 9.00 -8.14
C SER A 292 -10.51 9.28 -9.27
N SER A 293 -10.73 8.31 -10.19
CA SER A 293 -11.66 8.49 -11.32
C SER A 293 -13.13 8.52 -10.86
N THR A 294 -13.44 7.73 -9.85
CA THR A 294 -14.77 7.68 -9.22
C THR A 294 -14.88 8.75 -8.14
N GLY A 295 -13.88 8.85 -7.25
CA GLY A 295 -13.89 9.77 -6.12
C GLY A 295 -13.99 11.25 -6.53
N SER A 296 -13.36 11.64 -7.62
CA SER A 296 -13.41 13.02 -8.16
C SER A 296 -14.82 13.50 -8.49
N GLN A 297 -15.76 12.58 -8.77
CA GLN A 297 -17.15 12.91 -9.10
C GLN A 297 -17.95 13.40 -7.88
N PHE A 298 -17.47 13.10 -6.67
CA PHE A 298 -18.10 13.49 -5.40
C PHE A 298 -17.56 14.81 -4.84
N VAL A 299 -16.43 15.28 -5.36
CA VAL A 299 -15.83 16.55 -4.90
C VAL A 299 -16.75 17.73 -5.22
N GLY A 300 -17.09 18.50 -4.18
CA GLY A 300 -18.00 19.64 -4.30
C GLY A 300 -19.49 19.27 -4.35
N ASN A 301 -19.85 18.02 -4.11
CA ASN A 301 -21.23 17.59 -3.95
C ASN A 301 -21.64 17.65 -2.48
N ASP A 302 -22.52 18.59 -2.11
CA ASP A 302 -22.97 18.87 -0.73
C ASP A 302 -23.63 17.66 -0.03
N GLN A 303 -23.99 16.61 -0.75
CA GLN A 303 -24.55 15.39 -0.16
C GLN A 303 -23.49 14.47 0.43
N PHE A 304 -22.22 14.73 0.14
CA PHE A 304 -21.10 13.87 0.54
C PHE A 304 -19.99 14.69 1.19
N ILE A 305 -19.31 14.06 2.13
CA ILE A 305 -18.02 14.50 2.62
C ILE A 305 -16.97 13.66 1.92
N VAL A 306 -15.98 14.32 1.34
CA VAL A 306 -14.85 13.70 0.65
C VAL A 306 -13.60 14.06 1.40
N ASN A 307 -12.93 13.04 1.96
CA ASN A 307 -11.63 13.19 2.57
C ASN A 307 -10.56 12.61 1.63
N LEU A 308 -9.53 13.40 1.35
CA LEU A 308 -8.40 13.05 0.51
C LEU A 308 -7.18 12.83 1.39
N THR A 309 -6.53 11.70 1.20
CA THR A 309 -5.26 11.43 1.85
C THR A 309 -4.24 11.01 0.81
N ASP A 310 -2.98 11.31 1.06
CA ASP A 310 -1.91 10.76 0.24
C ASP A 310 -2.02 9.24 0.22
N GLY A 311 -1.82 8.66 -0.96
CA GLY A 311 -1.95 7.23 -1.14
C GLY A 311 -0.86 6.49 -0.39
N GLN A 312 -1.21 5.31 0.09
CA GLN A 312 -0.29 4.46 0.85
C GLN A 312 0.77 3.79 -0.04
N GLN A 313 0.60 3.86 -1.35
CA GLN A 313 1.46 3.20 -2.33
C GLN A 313 1.84 4.18 -3.43
N GLY A 314 2.99 4.82 -3.28
CA GLY A 314 3.61 5.57 -4.35
C GLY A 314 4.11 4.64 -5.46
N TRP A 315 4.05 5.10 -6.69
CA TRP A 315 4.60 4.38 -7.85
C TRP A 315 6.02 4.83 -8.11
N GLU A 316 6.88 3.84 -8.27
CA GLU A 316 8.32 4.00 -8.42
C GLU A 316 8.80 3.26 -9.68
N MET A 317 9.84 3.79 -10.28
CA MET A 317 10.56 3.17 -11.38
C MET A 317 11.98 2.83 -10.92
N PHE A 318 12.31 1.56 -10.98
CA PHE A 318 13.63 1.04 -10.65
C PHE A 318 14.39 0.75 -11.93
N PHE A 319 15.68 1.04 -11.94
CA PHE A 319 16.58 0.64 -13.01
C PHE A 319 17.25 -0.68 -12.68
N SER A 320 17.34 -1.57 -13.66
CA SER A 320 18.07 -2.82 -13.48
C SER A 320 19.53 -2.58 -13.06
N GLY A 321 19.99 -3.33 -12.06
CA GLY A 321 21.40 -3.37 -11.65
C GLY A 321 22.24 -4.39 -12.41
N ALA A 322 21.66 -5.18 -13.33
CA ALA A 322 22.38 -6.21 -14.05
C ALA A 322 23.39 -5.61 -15.07
N ASP A 323 24.66 -6.00 -15.00
CA ASP A 323 25.74 -5.47 -15.85
C ASP A 323 25.49 -5.60 -17.36
N SER A 324 24.64 -6.54 -17.76
CA SER A 324 24.24 -6.74 -19.16
C SER A 324 23.29 -5.66 -19.70
N ARG A 325 22.76 -4.79 -18.83
CA ARG A 325 21.82 -3.73 -19.20
C ARG A 325 22.53 -2.38 -19.27
N VAL A 326 22.24 -1.62 -20.34
CA VAL A 326 22.87 -0.31 -20.54
C VAL A 326 22.54 0.65 -19.39
N VAL A 327 21.33 0.62 -18.86
CA VAL A 327 20.89 1.46 -17.74
C VAL A 327 21.68 1.20 -16.45
N ALA A 328 22.21 -0.02 -16.25
CA ALA A 328 22.97 -0.37 -15.07
C ALA A 328 24.26 0.45 -14.96
N ASN A 329 24.92 0.69 -16.08
CA ASN A 329 26.28 1.27 -16.14
C ASN A 329 26.30 2.71 -16.67
N ASP A 330 25.13 3.33 -16.91
CA ASP A 330 25.04 4.66 -17.51
C ASP A 330 24.14 5.60 -16.71
N GLN A 331 24.74 6.41 -15.85
CA GLN A 331 24.03 7.40 -15.05
C GLN A 331 23.38 8.48 -15.93
N ASN A 332 24.04 8.93 -17.01
CA ASN A 332 23.46 9.94 -17.91
C ASN A 332 22.18 9.42 -18.55
N LEU A 333 22.14 8.14 -18.95
CA LEU A 333 20.92 7.53 -19.49
C LEU A 333 19.80 7.47 -18.45
N ARG A 334 20.11 7.06 -17.22
CA ARG A 334 19.10 7.01 -16.14
C ARG A 334 18.55 8.40 -15.82
N GLN A 335 19.41 9.40 -15.71
CA GLN A 335 19.01 10.79 -15.51
C GLN A 335 18.20 11.34 -16.70
N ALA A 336 18.60 11.00 -17.94
CA ALA A 336 17.84 11.39 -19.14
C ALA A 336 16.41 10.82 -19.10
N ILE A 337 16.24 9.57 -18.66
CA ILE A 337 14.95 8.93 -18.49
C ILE A 337 14.14 9.66 -17.41
N CYS A 338 14.73 10.00 -16.26
CA CYS A 338 14.04 10.72 -15.18
C CYS A 338 13.55 12.11 -15.64
N TYR A 339 14.41 12.92 -16.31
CA TYR A 339 14.01 14.23 -16.82
C TYR A 339 13.01 14.19 -17.98
N ALA A 340 12.91 13.05 -18.68
CA ALA A 340 11.93 12.88 -19.76
C ALA A 340 10.50 12.69 -19.28
N ILE A 341 10.28 12.32 -18.02
CA ILE A 341 8.96 11.97 -17.49
C ILE A 341 8.28 13.17 -16.86
N ASP A 342 7.08 13.52 -17.35
CA ASP A 342 6.24 14.57 -16.79
C ASP A 342 5.35 14.01 -15.66
N ALA A 343 5.81 14.14 -14.40
CA ALA A 343 5.09 13.68 -13.23
C ALA A 343 3.72 14.36 -13.09
N GLN A 344 3.60 15.66 -13.42
CA GLN A 344 2.32 16.39 -13.40
C GLN A 344 1.36 15.88 -14.49
N GLY A 345 1.91 15.53 -15.65
CA GLY A 345 1.17 14.86 -16.72
C GLY A 345 0.65 13.48 -16.29
N LEU A 346 1.45 12.72 -15.53
CA LEU A 346 1.01 11.44 -14.93
C LEU A 346 -0.14 11.68 -13.94
N ILE A 347 -0.02 12.62 -13.02
CA ILE A 347 -1.07 12.96 -12.04
C ILE A 347 -2.38 13.32 -12.77
N THR A 348 -2.29 14.20 -13.77
CA THR A 348 -3.48 14.62 -14.54
C THR A 348 -4.10 13.45 -15.30
N GLY A 349 -3.28 12.65 -15.99
CA GLY A 349 -3.76 11.62 -16.91
C GLY A 349 -4.21 10.31 -16.22
N LEU A 350 -3.63 9.99 -15.08
CA LEU A 350 -3.90 8.72 -14.36
C LEU A 350 -4.77 8.93 -13.13
N CYS A 351 -4.59 10.04 -12.42
CA CYS A 351 -5.20 10.29 -11.11
C CYS A 351 -6.30 11.37 -11.17
N SER A 352 -6.75 11.76 -12.36
CA SER A 352 -7.77 12.84 -12.55
C SER A 352 -7.39 14.14 -11.84
N GLY A 353 -6.10 14.41 -11.67
CA GLY A 353 -5.57 15.56 -10.93
C GLY A 353 -5.39 15.31 -9.42
N TYR A 354 -5.85 14.19 -8.90
CA TYR A 354 -5.76 13.85 -7.47
C TYR A 354 -4.62 12.88 -7.21
N GLY A 355 -3.46 13.42 -7.06
CA GLY A 355 -2.22 12.73 -6.77
C GLY A 355 -1.16 13.73 -6.39
N THR A 356 -0.08 13.26 -5.79
CA THR A 356 1.08 14.07 -5.48
C THR A 356 2.29 13.54 -6.24
N GLN A 357 3.19 14.43 -6.59
CA GLN A 357 4.51 14.04 -7.08
C GLN A 357 5.23 13.33 -5.93
N MET A 358 6.10 12.41 -6.25
CA MET A 358 7.06 11.87 -5.29
C MET A 358 8.35 12.67 -5.37
N TRP A 359 8.94 12.98 -4.22
CA TRP A 359 10.21 13.71 -4.10
C TRP A 359 11.36 12.81 -3.64
N ASP A 360 11.05 11.54 -3.43
CA ASP A 360 11.97 10.45 -3.11
C ASP A 360 11.37 9.15 -3.65
N VAL A 361 12.10 8.07 -3.50
CA VAL A 361 11.65 6.70 -3.81
C VAL A 361 10.84 6.11 -2.67
N CYS A 362 9.92 6.89 -2.15
CA CYS A 362 8.92 6.49 -1.16
C CYS A 362 7.75 7.50 -1.12
N PRO A 363 6.57 7.09 -0.66
CA PRO A 363 5.48 8.02 -0.38
C PRO A 363 5.83 9.02 0.73
N PRO A 364 5.33 10.28 0.66
CA PRO A 364 5.70 11.33 1.62
C PRO A 364 5.13 11.13 3.04
N ASP A 365 4.25 10.16 3.24
CA ASP A 365 3.71 9.81 4.57
C ASP A 365 4.60 8.84 5.37
N ARG A 366 5.77 8.50 4.85
CA ARG A 366 6.69 7.57 5.53
C ARG A 366 7.47 8.23 6.64
N ILE A 367 7.67 7.50 7.75
CA ILE A 367 8.48 7.98 8.87
C ILE A 367 9.93 8.09 8.40
N GLY A 368 10.47 9.29 8.51
CA GLY A 368 11.79 9.66 8.00
C GLY A 368 11.77 10.46 6.71
N PHE A 369 10.60 10.65 6.06
CA PHE A 369 10.47 11.59 4.94
C PHE A 369 10.70 13.02 5.44
N LEU A 370 11.57 13.77 4.77
CA LEU A 370 11.88 15.14 5.16
C LEU A 370 11.08 16.13 4.33
N GLU A 371 10.24 16.93 4.98
CA GLU A 371 9.38 17.93 4.31
C GLU A 371 10.16 18.92 3.42
N LYS A 372 11.43 19.16 3.72
CA LYS A 372 12.29 20.03 2.89
C LYS A 372 12.42 19.53 1.47
N TRP A 373 12.38 18.21 1.23
CA TRP A 373 12.53 17.63 -0.12
C TRP A 373 11.42 18.09 -1.08
N LYS A 374 10.24 18.44 -0.57
CA LYS A 374 9.14 19.00 -1.38
C LYS A 374 9.49 20.34 -2.02
N ASN A 375 10.49 21.03 -1.49
CA ASN A 375 10.96 22.34 -1.95
C ASN A 375 12.34 22.27 -2.63
N GLU A 376 12.89 21.09 -2.80
CA GLU A 376 14.16 20.85 -3.46
C GLU A 376 13.95 20.32 -4.88
N PRO A 377 14.87 20.63 -5.84
CA PRO A 377 14.75 20.08 -7.20
C PRO A 377 14.83 18.55 -7.19
N TYR A 378 13.83 17.91 -7.81
CA TYR A 378 13.77 16.46 -7.96
C TYR A 378 13.23 16.12 -9.35
N TYR A 379 14.14 15.95 -10.33
CA TYR A 379 13.84 15.58 -11.73
C TYR A 379 12.57 16.26 -12.30
N GLU A 380 12.54 17.59 -12.26
CA GLU A 380 11.49 18.33 -12.95
C GLU A 380 11.52 18.02 -14.44
N TYR A 381 10.37 17.80 -15.06
CA TYR A 381 10.27 17.50 -16.48
C TYR A 381 11.02 18.54 -17.34
N ASP A 382 12.02 18.08 -18.06
CA ASP A 382 12.83 18.89 -18.98
C ASP A 382 13.28 18.03 -20.16
N ALA A 383 12.52 18.09 -21.26
CA ALA A 383 12.80 17.30 -22.45
C ALA A 383 14.14 17.68 -23.13
N GLU A 384 14.55 18.94 -23.03
CA GLU A 384 15.84 19.37 -23.63
C GLU A 384 17.01 18.86 -22.77
N LYS A 385 16.90 18.96 -21.46
CA LYS A 385 17.89 18.37 -20.54
C LYS A 385 17.99 16.85 -20.71
N ALA A 386 16.85 16.18 -20.88
CA ALA A 386 16.82 14.75 -21.18
C ALA A 386 17.58 14.41 -22.47
N LYS A 387 17.41 15.18 -23.54
CA LYS A 387 18.14 14.99 -24.81
C LYS A 387 19.63 15.28 -24.68
N GLU A 388 20.03 16.30 -23.91
CA GLU A 388 21.43 16.60 -23.63
C GLU A 388 22.11 15.42 -22.93
N LEU A 389 21.50 14.90 -21.87
CA LEU A 389 22.00 13.76 -21.10
C LEU A 389 22.02 12.47 -21.96
N LEU A 390 20.99 12.27 -22.78
CA LEU A 390 20.94 11.15 -23.71
C LEU A 390 22.10 11.20 -24.71
N ALA A 391 22.41 12.37 -25.24
CA ALA A 391 23.52 12.54 -26.16
C ALA A 391 24.92 12.34 -25.49
N ALA A 392 24.98 12.53 -24.17
CA ALA A 392 26.17 12.28 -23.36
C ALA A 392 26.26 10.83 -22.83
N SER A 393 25.24 10.03 -23.07
CA SER A 393 25.12 8.63 -22.61
C SER A 393 25.73 7.64 -23.61
N ASN A 394 25.85 6.39 -23.24
CA ASN A 394 26.26 5.29 -24.12
C ASN A 394 25.07 4.64 -24.87
N TYR A 395 23.88 5.25 -24.83
CA TYR A 395 22.72 4.75 -25.53
C TYR A 395 22.86 4.84 -27.04
N ASN A 396 22.74 3.72 -27.75
CA ASN A 396 22.93 3.63 -29.19
C ASN A 396 21.64 3.31 -29.97
N GLY A 397 20.47 3.55 -29.35
CA GLY A 397 19.17 3.33 -29.99
C GLY A 397 18.60 1.92 -29.82
N GLU A 398 19.14 1.14 -28.91
CA GLU A 398 18.55 -0.13 -28.45
C GLU A 398 17.16 0.09 -27.83
N THR A 399 16.29 -0.94 -27.91
CA THR A 399 14.98 -0.88 -27.28
C THR A 399 15.10 -1.28 -25.81
N LEU A 400 14.75 -0.37 -24.90
CA LEU A 400 14.72 -0.61 -23.47
C LEU A 400 13.41 -1.32 -23.08
N THR A 401 13.48 -2.24 -22.14
CA THR A 401 12.32 -3.03 -21.68
C THR A 401 11.78 -2.46 -20.36
N ILE A 402 10.49 -2.11 -20.33
CA ILE A 402 9.76 -1.69 -19.12
C ILE A 402 8.94 -2.88 -18.60
N LEU A 403 9.39 -3.50 -17.52
CA LEU A 403 8.64 -4.56 -16.83
C LEU A 403 7.55 -3.94 -15.96
N CYS A 404 6.32 -4.44 -16.10
CA CYS A 404 5.17 -3.92 -15.35
C CYS A 404 4.08 -4.98 -15.16
N SER A 405 3.18 -4.77 -14.20
CA SER A 405 1.99 -5.60 -14.08
C SER A 405 0.96 -5.27 -15.16
N SER A 406 0.12 -6.25 -15.51
CA SER A 406 -0.96 -6.11 -16.51
C SER A 406 -2.23 -5.42 -15.94
N SER A 407 -2.21 -4.90 -14.71
CA SER A 407 -3.33 -4.15 -14.17
C SER A 407 -3.57 -2.87 -14.98
N THR A 408 -4.83 -2.43 -15.05
CA THR A 408 -5.24 -1.29 -15.90
C THR A 408 -4.45 -0.02 -15.60
N PHE A 409 -4.29 0.33 -14.31
CA PHE A 409 -3.55 1.51 -13.90
C PHE A 409 -2.08 1.44 -14.35
N VAL A 410 -1.40 0.32 -14.05
CA VAL A 410 0.04 0.17 -14.34
C VAL A 410 0.30 0.09 -15.83
N SER A 411 -0.57 -0.57 -16.59
CA SER A 411 -0.47 -0.59 -18.06
C SER A 411 -0.55 0.81 -18.66
N ARG A 412 -1.46 1.66 -18.15
CA ARG A 412 -1.56 3.07 -18.57
C ARG A 412 -0.35 3.89 -18.16
N LEU A 413 0.15 3.71 -16.91
CA LEU A 413 1.37 4.34 -16.42
C LEU A 413 2.55 4.01 -17.34
N ALA A 414 2.77 2.73 -17.62
CA ALA A 414 3.85 2.26 -18.48
C ALA A 414 3.75 2.83 -19.92
N GLN A 415 2.53 2.90 -20.49
CA GLN A 415 2.28 3.50 -21.80
C GLN A 415 2.60 5.00 -21.83
N MET A 416 2.24 5.73 -20.78
CA MET A 416 2.58 7.16 -20.69
C MET A 416 4.09 7.37 -20.59
N ILE A 417 4.79 6.57 -19.75
CA ILE A 417 6.26 6.59 -19.66
C ILE A 417 6.87 6.29 -21.04
N GLN A 418 6.44 5.23 -21.72
CA GLN A 418 6.91 4.88 -23.07
C GLN A 418 6.77 6.06 -24.05
N ASN A 419 5.65 6.79 -23.99
CA ASN A 419 5.42 7.97 -24.85
C ASN A 419 6.38 9.11 -24.51
N TYR A 420 6.62 9.40 -23.22
CA TYR A 420 7.59 10.42 -22.80
C TYR A 420 9.01 10.07 -23.27
N LEU A 421 9.42 8.82 -23.11
CA LEU A 421 10.74 8.34 -23.58
C LEU A 421 10.87 8.48 -25.10
N SER A 422 9.84 8.11 -25.85
CA SER A 422 9.81 8.26 -27.31
C SER A 422 9.98 9.71 -27.76
N ALA A 423 9.39 10.66 -27.03
CA ALA A 423 9.47 12.09 -27.36
C ALA A 423 10.89 12.67 -27.26
N VAL A 424 11.76 12.06 -26.47
CA VAL A 424 13.18 12.45 -26.35
C VAL A 424 14.13 11.55 -27.16
N GLY A 425 13.60 10.55 -27.89
CA GLY A 425 14.39 9.67 -28.76
C GLY A 425 14.82 8.35 -28.12
N ILE A 426 14.31 7.99 -26.94
CA ILE A 426 14.55 6.71 -26.28
C ILE A 426 13.48 5.72 -26.73
N LYS A 427 13.88 4.57 -27.28
CA LYS A 427 12.96 3.51 -27.66
C LYS A 427 12.69 2.62 -26.44
N ALA A 428 11.43 2.34 -26.17
CA ALA A 428 11.03 1.45 -25.09
C ALA A 428 9.90 0.50 -25.53
N GLU A 429 9.90 -0.70 -25.00
CA GLU A 429 8.82 -1.67 -25.13
C GLU A 429 8.30 -2.10 -23.76
N LEU A 430 7.03 -2.49 -23.71
CA LEU A 430 6.37 -2.92 -22.48
C LEU A 430 6.45 -4.43 -22.34
N TYR A 431 6.96 -4.90 -21.21
CA TYR A 431 6.88 -6.29 -20.79
C TYR A 431 5.83 -6.41 -19.69
N SER A 432 4.57 -6.49 -20.10
CA SER A 432 3.41 -6.51 -19.20
C SER A 432 3.01 -7.95 -18.90
N VAL A 433 2.96 -8.31 -17.62
CA VAL A 433 2.69 -9.67 -17.13
C VAL A 433 1.72 -9.66 -15.94
N ASP A 434 1.12 -10.81 -15.63
CA ASP A 434 0.35 -10.94 -14.38
C ASP A 434 1.25 -10.84 -13.13
N MET A 435 0.64 -10.60 -11.97
CA MET A 435 1.37 -10.33 -10.73
C MET A 435 2.20 -11.53 -10.26
N ALA A 436 1.76 -12.77 -10.51
CA ALA A 436 2.50 -13.95 -10.09
C ALA A 436 3.80 -14.11 -10.93
N LEU A 437 3.69 -13.90 -12.24
CA LEU A 437 4.84 -13.93 -13.14
C LEU A 437 5.77 -12.71 -12.90
N LEU A 438 5.21 -11.53 -12.64
CA LEU A 438 5.97 -10.33 -12.28
C LEU A 438 6.90 -10.60 -11.10
N THR A 439 6.37 -11.20 -10.03
CA THR A 439 7.12 -11.51 -8.81
C THR A 439 8.34 -12.39 -9.08
N SER A 440 8.27 -13.29 -10.05
CA SER A 440 9.40 -14.14 -10.41
C SER A 440 10.38 -13.45 -11.38
N ILE A 441 9.87 -12.70 -12.38
CA ILE A 441 10.73 -12.06 -13.40
C ILE A 441 11.54 -10.92 -12.80
N ARG A 442 10.97 -10.14 -11.88
CA ARG A 442 11.65 -8.99 -11.26
C ARG A 442 12.95 -9.36 -10.54
N LEU A 443 13.10 -10.63 -10.16
CA LEU A 443 14.32 -11.15 -9.53
C LEU A 443 15.46 -11.39 -10.53
N ASP A 444 15.19 -11.30 -11.83
CA ASP A 444 16.18 -11.47 -12.90
C ASP A 444 16.35 -10.15 -13.69
N GLY A 445 17.21 -9.26 -13.21
CA GLY A 445 17.50 -7.97 -13.83
C GLY A 445 17.99 -8.04 -15.27
N THR A 446 18.38 -9.22 -15.77
CA THR A 446 18.75 -9.40 -17.18
C THR A 446 17.55 -9.40 -18.12
N LYS A 447 16.32 -9.40 -17.60
CA LYS A 447 15.07 -9.45 -18.38
C LYS A 447 14.45 -8.09 -18.68
N TYR A 448 14.90 -7.03 -18.01
CA TYR A 448 14.35 -5.69 -18.15
C TYR A 448 15.40 -4.61 -17.93
N ASP A 449 15.09 -3.40 -18.36
CA ASP A 449 15.90 -2.21 -18.09
C ASP A 449 15.27 -1.35 -16.98
N MET A 450 13.95 -1.27 -16.99
CA MET A 450 13.15 -0.55 -15.98
C MET A 450 12.06 -1.46 -15.44
N PHE A 451 11.72 -1.26 -14.17
CA PHE A 451 10.68 -2.00 -13.48
C PHE A 451 9.77 -1.03 -12.72
N LEU A 452 8.46 -1.11 -12.95
CA LEU A 452 7.45 -0.30 -12.27
C LEU A 452 6.84 -1.08 -11.11
N ASN A 453 6.96 -0.54 -9.90
CA ASN A 453 6.42 -1.17 -8.71
C ASN A 453 5.99 -0.13 -7.68
N THR A 454 5.27 -0.62 -6.66
CA THR A 454 5.03 0.09 -5.41
C THR A 454 5.76 -0.63 -4.30
N ILE A 455 6.29 0.09 -3.33
CA ILE A 455 6.89 -0.51 -2.15
C ILE A 455 6.13 -0.02 -0.93
N GLY A 456 5.74 -0.98 -0.09
CA GLY A 456 5.22 -0.72 1.23
C GLY A 456 6.34 -0.77 2.25
N GLY A 457 6.34 0.15 3.17
CA GLY A 457 7.22 0.21 4.34
C GLY A 457 6.75 1.40 5.15
N THR A 458 6.92 1.37 6.46
CA THR A 458 6.50 2.47 7.32
C THR A 458 7.64 3.43 7.59
N TYR A 459 8.83 2.88 7.73
CA TYR A 459 10.08 3.62 7.99
C TYR A 459 10.98 3.58 6.77
N LEU A 460 11.62 4.69 6.45
CA LEU A 460 12.52 4.78 5.29
C LEU A 460 13.67 3.77 5.31
N PRO A 461 14.39 3.55 6.43
CA PRO A 461 15.46 2.57 6.45
C PRO A 461 14.99 1.16 6.11
N ASP A 462 13.82 0.75 6.59
CA ASP A 462 13.23 -0.55 6.26
C ASP A 462 12.82 -0.62 4.78
N HIS A 463 12.23 0.44 4.25
CA HIS A 463 11.88 0.56 2.84
C HIS A 463 13.12 0.46 1.92
N TRP A 464 14.15 1.24 2.21
CA TRP A 464 15.37 1.27 1.41
C TRP A 464 16.17 -0.02 1.51
N SER A 465 16.19 -0.70 2.68
CA SER A 465 16.92 -1.94 2.87
C SER A 465 16.47 -3.05 1.92
N ILE A 466 15.18 -3.10 1.59
CA ILE A 466 14.61 -4.11 0.70
C ILE A 466 15.15 -3.96 -0.74
N ARG A 467 15.50 -2.73 -1.15
CA ARG A 467 15.82 -2.42 -2.56
C ARG A 467 17.29 -2.08 -2.82
N TYR A 468 17.93 -1.48 -1.83
CA TYR A 468 19.26 -0.88 -2.02
C TYR A 468 20.35 -1.50 -1.16
N ASP A 469 20.00 -2.37 -0.20
CA ASP A 469 21.01 -3.16 0.50
C ASP A 469 21.63 -4.18 -0.48
N PRO A 470 22.97 -4.17 -0.68
CA PRO A 470 23.63 -5.17 -1.51
C PRO A 470 23.34 -6.61 -1.13
N ALA A 471 23.07 -6.89 0.15
CA ALA A 471 22.65 -8.20 0.63
C ALA A 471 21.30 -8.65 0.05
N ALA A 472 20.41 -7.72 -0.28
CA ALA A 472 19.12 -8.02 -0.90
C ALA A 472 19.26 -8.47 -2.37
N TYR A 473 20.33 -8.09 -3.06
CA TYR A 473 20.61 -8.54 -4.44
C TYR A 473 20.73 -10.06 -4.54
N GLU A 474 21.41 -10.67 -3.59
CA GLU A 474 21.61 -12.14 -3.55
C GLU A 474 20.30 -12.92 -3.23
N THR A 475 19.38 -12.28 -2.54
CA THR A 475 18.23 -12.98 -1.93
C THR A 475 16.88 -12.55 -2.48
N GLY A 476 16.77 -11.44 -3.19
CA GLY A 476 15.44 -10.94 -3.39
C GLY A 476 15.17 -10.02 -4.55
N ASP A 477 16.04 -9.09 -4.91
CA ASP A 477 15.67 -8.08 -5.89
C ASP A 477 16.82 -7.67 -6.78
N ALA A 478 16.69 -7.94 -8.07
CA ALA A 478 17.70 -7.58 -9.06
C ALA A 478 17.81 -6.06 -9.31
N THR A 479 16.92 -5.26 -8.73
CA THR A 479 17.05 -3.80 -8.72
C THR A 479 18.13 -3.34 -7.75
N SER A 480 18.43 -4.13 -6.72
CA SER A 480 19.55 -3.86 -5.81
C SER A 480 20.86 -3.96 -6.57
N ARG A 481 21.74 -3.02 -6.30
CA ARG A 481 23.08 -2.96 -6.92
C ARG A 481 24.11 -3.27 -5.86
N HIS A 482 25.22 -3.88 -6.28
CA HIS A 482 26.40 -3.94 -5.43
C HIS A 482 27.05 -2.55 -5.36
N ASP A 483 26.47 -1.69 -4.54
CA ASP A 483 26.90 -0.32 -4.33
C ASP A 483 27.32 -0.15 -2.86
N ASN A 484 28.62 -0.26 -2.62
CA ASN A 484 29.17 -0.21 -1.27
C ASN A 484 29.03 1.18 -0.64
N ASP A 485 29.11 2.24 -1.44
CA ASP A 485 28.98 3.61 -0.92
C ASP A 485 27.55 3.86 -0.44
N LEU A 486 26.56 3.42 -1.22
CA LEU A 486 25.15 3.46 -0.78
C LEU A 486 24.93 2.57 0.45
N ALA A 487 25.50 1.37 0.47
CA ALA A 487 25.37 0.47 1.62
C ALA A 487 25.88 1.10 2.93
N GLU A 488 27.04 1.79 2.88
CA GLU A 488 27.57 2.50 4.05
C GLU A 488 26.61 3.60 4.54
N LEU A 489 25.98 4.34 3.63
CA LEU A 489 24.98 5.35 3.98
C LEU A 489 23.73 4.73 4.58
N LEU A 490 23.21 3.65 3.97
CA LEU A 490 22.03 2.93 4.49
C LEU A 490 22.28 2.42 5.91
N TYR A 491 23.42 1.77 6.16
CA TYR A 491 23.73 1.18 7.45
C TYR A 491 23.82 2.22 8.58
N LYS A 492 24.20 3.47 8.26
CA LYS A 492 24.14 4.57 9.24
C LYS A 492 22.70 4.83 9.72
N THR A 493 21.71 4.69 8.85
CA THR A 493 20.30 5.00 9.18
C THR A 493 19.58 3.87 9.94
N TRP A 494 20.17 2.68 10.06
CA TRP A 494 19.48 1.51 10.56
C TRP A 494 19.20 1.53 12.05
N THR A 495 20.08 2.15 12.83
CA THR A 495 19.94 2.19 14.29
C THR A 495 19.12 3.39 14.75
N VAL A 496 18.53 3.32 15.95
CA VAL A 496 17.80 4.43 16.55
C VAL A 496 18.65 5.70 16.63
N ASP A 497 19.91 5.58 17.04
CA ASP A 497 20.83 6.73 17.13
C ASP A 497 21.26 7.26 15.75
N GLY A 498 21.28 6.38 14.75
CA GLY A 498 21.65 6.72 13.38
C GLY A 498 20.48 7.18 12.51
N PHE A 499 19.23 6.99 12.97
CA PHE A 499 18.04 7.46 12.26
C PHE A 499 17.84 8.98 12.47
N THR A 500 18.73 9.75 11.86
CA THR A 500 18.77 11.22 11.94
C THR A 500 18.42 11.84 10.60
N GLU A 501 17.89 13.06 10.61
CA GLU A 501 17.60 13.81 9.37
C GLU A 501 18.82 13.93 8.47
N GLU A 502 20.03 14.11 9.02
CA GLU A 502 21.27 14.22 8.28
C GLU A 502 21.61 12.94 7.53
N ASN A 503 21.60 11.78 8.21
CA ASN A 503 21.90 10.50 7.58
C ASN A 503 20.83 10.09 6.55
N ILE A 504 19.56 10.38 6.82
CA ILE A 504 18.44 10.14 5.90
C ILE A 504 18.63 10.98 4.63
N ASP A 505 18.99 12.24 4.79
CA ASP A 505 19.20 13.16 3.68
C ASP A 505 20.41 12.76 2.83
N GLU A 506 21.48 12.23 3.43
CA GLU A 506 22.63 11.68 2.70
C GLU A 506 22.20 10.52 1.78
N VAL A 507 21.37 9.59 2.27
CA VAL A 507 20.84 8.47 1.46
C VAL A 507 19.97 8.99 0.33
N HIS A 508 19.01 9.88 0.64
CA HIS A 508 18.14 10.50 -0.37
C HIS A 508 18.93 11.15 -1.50
N ASN A 509 19.89 12.00 -1.14
CA ASN A 509 20.71 12.70 -2.13
C ASN A 509 21.53 11.74 -2.99
N TYR A 510 22.09 10.68 -2.40
CA TYR A 510 22.82 9.66 -3.15
C TYR A 510 21.92 8.95 -4.18
N ILE A 511 20.73 8.49 -3.77
CA ILE A 511 19.78 7.83 -4.67
C ILE A 511 19.35 8.78 -5.80
N LYS A 512 19.06 10.03 -5.46
CA LYS A 512 18.68 11.07 -6.42
C LYS A 512 19.80 11.34 -7.43
N GLU A 513 21.01 11.62 -6.96
CA GLU A 513 22.15 11.95 -7.82
C GLU A 513 22.54 10.79 -8.73
N SER A 514 22.58 9.57 -8.20
CA SER A 514 22.91 8.36 -8.98
C SER A 514 21.78 7.89 -9.89
N ALA A 515 20.54 8.40 -9.71
CA ALA A 515 19.36 8.02 -10.46
C ALA A 515 19.16 6.49 -10.51
N ILE A 516 19.38 5.78 -9.42
CA ILE A 516 19.21 4.32 -9.38
C ILE A 516 17.73 3.92 -9.33
N ALA A 517 16.87 4.84 -8.91
CA ALA A 517 15.42 4.73 -8.96
C ALA A 517 14.81 6.12 -9.06
N TYR A 518 13.53 6.17 -9.41
CA TYR A 518 12.77 7.41 -9.56
C TYR A 518 11.36 7.27 -9.00
N GLY A 519 11.01 8.12 -8.04
CA GLY A 519 9.65 8.26 -7.54
C GLY A 519 8.78 9.01 -8.54
N LEU A 520 7.73 8.37 -9.02
CA LEU A 520 6.87 8.89 -10.10
C LEU A 520 5.68 9.68 -9.56
N VAL A 521 4.71 8.98 -9.01
CA VAL A 521 3.43 9.54 -8.59
C VAL A 521 2.85 8.77 -7.42
N ASN A 522 2.26 9.49 -6.48
CA ASN A 522 1.49 8.95 -5.38
C ASN A 522 0.00 9.30 -5.60
N PRO A 523 -0.83 8.36 -6.10
CA PRO A 523 -2.27 8.60 -6.23
C PRO A 523 -2.90 8.83 -4.87
N GLN A 524 -3.73 9.87 -4.75
CA GLN A 524 -4.49 10.10 -3.53
C GLN A 524 -5.63 9.09 -3.40
N SER A 525 -5.89 8.68 -2.16
CA SER A 525 -7.02 7.83 -1.79
C SER A 525 -8.19 8.68 -1.32
N PHE A 526 -9.37 8.31 -1.77
CA PHE A 526 -10.61 8.97 -1.39
C PHE A 526 -11.34 8.13 -0.33
N THR A 527 -11.65 8.75 0.79
CA THR A 527 -12.67 8.26 1.72
C THR A 527 -13.89 9.14 1.58
N ILE A 528 -15.03 8.54 1.27
CA ILE A 528 -16.25 9.26 0.93
C ILE A 528 -17.39 8.76 1.81
N TRP A 529 -18.11 9.67 2.46
CA TRP A 529 -19.31 9.30 3.19
C TRP A 529 -20.44 10.28 2.96
N ARG A 530 -21.65 9.79 3.15
CA ARG A 530 -22.86 10.59 2.99
C ARG A 530 -23.06 11.50 4.20
N ASN A 531 -23.42 12.75 3.98
CA ASN A 531 -23.74 13.71 5.05
C ASN A 531 -24.86 13.23 5.96
N ASP A 532 -25.86 12.50 5.41
CA ASP A 532 -26.99 11.98 6.17
C ASP A 532 -26.68 10.73 7.00
N ALA A 533 -25.49 10.16 6.88
CA ALA A 533 -25.04 9.03 7.69
C ALA A 533 -24.75 9.40 9.16
N GLY A 534 -24.63 10.70 9.44
CA GLY A 534 -24.26 11.21 10.77
C GLY A 534 -22.82 10.94 11.17
N LEU A 535 -21.99 10.47 10.26
CA LEU A 535 -20.53 10.33 10.45
C LEU A 535 -19.89 11.71 10.40
N VAL A 536 -19.15 12.08 11.43
CA VAL A 536 -18.50 13.40 11.54
C VAL A 536 -16.99 13.33 11.42
N LYS A 537 -16.37 12.20 11.78
CA LYS A 537 -14.91 12.01 11.69
C LYS A 537 -14.59 10.57 11.31
N GLU A 538 -13.82 10.39 10.23
CA GLU A 538 -13.13 9.14 10.01
C GLU A 538 -11.90 9.04 10.92
N VAL A 539 -11.54 7.83 11.30
CA VAL A 539 -10.35 7.56 12.10
C VAL A 539 -9.45 6.61 11.35
N ARG A 540 -8.16 6.94 11.34
CA ARG A 540 -7.13 6.16 10.66
C ARG A 540 -6.12 5.63 11.66
N GLY A 541 -5.39 4.59 11.29
CA GLY A 541 -4.35 4.01 12.12
C GLY A 541 -3.60 2.88 11.44
N GLY A 542 -2.67 2.30 12.20
CA GLY A 542 -1.81 1.23 11.72
C GLY A 542 -0.63 1.72 10.87
N LEU A 543 0.26 0.80 10.51
CA LEU A 543 1.51 1.12 9.81
C LEU A 543 1.31 1.76 8.43
N THR A 544 0.15 1.61 7.83
CA THR A 544 -0.18 2.16 6.51
C THR A 544 -1.34 3.15 6.57
N ASN A 545 -1.63 3.69 7.74
CA ASN A 545 -2.61 4.78 7.95
C ASN A 545 -3.96 4.53 7.25
N TYR A 546 -4.53 3.32 7.37
CA TYR A 546 -5.82 2.98 6.78
C TYR A 546 -7.00 3.46 7.63
N VAL A 547 -8.16 3.64 6.99
CA VAL A 547 -9.41 3.95 7.69
C VAL A 547 -9.84 2.76 8.54
N ASN A 548 -10.08 3.00 9.83
CA ASN A 548 -10.71 2.02 10.69
C ASN A 548 -12.20 2.37 10.93
N PRO A 549 -13.13 1.70 10.25
CA PRO A 549 -14.56 2.00 10.40
C PRO A 549 -15.10 1.82 11.81
N ALA A 550 -14.49 0.94 12.62
CA ALA A 550 -14.88 0.70 14.00
C ALA A 550 -14.70 1.92 14.90
N ALA A 551 -13.65 2.71 14.63
CA ALA A 551 -13.29 3.89 15.42
C ALA A 551 -13.92 5.19 14.87
N CYS A 552 -14.65 5.14 13.76
CA CYS A 552 -15.32 6.30 13.20
C CYS A 552 -16.30 6.94 14.17
N GLN A 553 -16.31 8.27 14.23
CA GLN A 553 -17.10 9.04 15.19
C GLN A 553 -18.36 9.60 14.52
N PHE A 554 -19.46 9.54 15.26
CA PHE A 554 -20.77 10.02 14.80
C PHE A 554 -21.20 11.26 15.60
N ALA A 555 -22.09 12.06 15.02
CA ALA A 555 -22.79 13.13 15.73
C ALA A 555 -23.56 12.54 16.91
N GLU A 556 -23.61 13.30 18.04
CA GLU A 556 -24.37 12.96 19.24
C GLU A 556 -25.87 12.84 18.98
#